data_a58b0a1312aaa8a16182ab7398c5fef6
#
_entry.id   a58b0a1312aaa8a16182ab7398c5fef6
#
_cell.length_a   1.000
_cell.length_b   1.000
_cell.length_c   1.000
_cell.angle_alpha   90.00
_cell.angle_beta   90.00
_cell.angle_gamma   90.00
#
_symmetry.space_group_name_H-M   'P 1'
#
loop_
_entity.id
_entity.type
_entity.pdbx_description
1 polymer ?
#
loop_
_entity_poly.entity_id
_entity_poly.type
_entity_poly.pdbx_seq_one_letter_code
_entity_poly.pdbx_strand_id
1 'polypeptide(L)'
;MWQLIENKQKFISQIMTSKAPVRSCEDVDEAALSYAEVKALATGNPAVKEKMALDVDVAKLKLLKANHMNNQYRLEDDIARNFPQQIAKLTETIDSYKADIAHYQEHKITDPEQFSMEISGKVFTEKKEAGAALLAVCKDMKAVDAAMDIGNYQGFNMRIQFDSWSKEFILSVKHESVSKVHLGADALGNITRINNLLESYPEKLAEAEQRLETVQEQLT
;
A
#
# COMPACT_ATOMS: atom_id res chain seq x y z
N MET A 1 -44.35 29.51 4.88
CA MET A 1 -43.59 30.46 4.05
C MET A 1 -42.08 30.44 4.33
N TRP A 2 -41.61 30.52 5.60
CA TRP A 2 -40.18 30.49 5.97
C TRP A 2 -39.47 29.19 5.62
N GLN A 3 -40.07 28.03 5.83
CA GLN A 3 -39.50 26.72 5.43
C GLN A 3 -39.22 26.65 3.91
N LEU A 4 -40.03 27.31 3.11
CA LEU A 4 -39.84 27.34 1.67
C LEU A 4 -38.64 28.22 1.27
N ILE A 5 -38.39 29.29 2.03
CA ILE A 5 -37.21 30.16 1.85
C ILE A 5 -35.94 29.44 2.30
N GLU A 6 -35.98 28.74 3.43
CA GLU A 6 -34.89 27.91 3.93
C GLU A 6 -34.48 26.81 2.93
N ASN A 7 -35.45 26.09 2.38
CA ASN A 7 -35.18 25.06 1.37
C ASN A 7 -34.59 25.66 0.09
N LYS A 8 -35.07 26.85 -0.33
CA LYS A 8 -34.48 27.55 -1.48
C LYS A 8 -33.08 28.04 -1.21
N GLN A 9 -32.78 28.52 -0.01
CA GLN A 9 -31.46 28.98 0.38
C GLN A 9 -30.45 27.80 0.44
N LYS A 10 -30.86 26.65 0.97
CA LYS A 10 -30.07 25.41 0.93
C LYS A 10 -29.75 24.98 -0.50
N PHE A 11 -30.76 25.02 -1.37
CA PHE A 11 -30.60 24.69 -2.79
C PHE A 11 -29.64 25.63 -3.53
N ILE A 12 -29.77 26.94 -3.30
CA ILE A 12 -28.89 27.96 -3.89
C ILE A 12 -27.44 27.78 -3.36
N SER A 13 -27.25 27.52 -2.09
CA SER A 13 -25.93 27.28 -1.48
C SER A 13 -25.27 26.05 -2.10
N GLN A 14 -25.99 24.95 -2.32
CA GLN A 14 -25.49 23.76 -3.00
C GLN A 14 -25.00 24.03 -4.42
N ILE A 15 -25.75 24.83 -5.19
CA ILE A 15 -25.38 25.22 -6.56
C ILE A 15 -24.14 26.12 -6.56
N MET A 16 -24.09 27.10 -5.65
CA MET A 16 -23.00 28.09 -5.57
C MET A 16 -21.69 27.48 -5.10
N THR A 17 -21.73 26.45 -4.28
CA THR A 17 -20.52 25.76 -3.77
C THR A 17 -20.03 24.62 -4.65
N SER A 18 -20.66 24.36 -5.79
CA SER A 18 -20.29 23.29 -6.75
C SER A 18 -20.19 21.89 -6.13
N LYS A 19 -20.77 21.67 -4.96
CA LYS A 19 -20.85 20.34 -4.36
C LYS A 19 -21.96 19.56 -5.08
N ALA A 20 -21.62 18.37 -5.59
CA ALA A 20 -22.59 17.49 -6.24
C ALA A 20 -23.80 17.28 -5.32
N PRO A 21 -25.04 17.35 -5.85
CA PRO A 21 -26.24 17.19 -5.04
C PRO A 21 -26.28 15.78 -4.47
N VAL A 22 -26.04 15.65 -3.17
CA VAL A 22 -26.20 14.39 -2.44
C VAL A 22 -27.70 14.22 -2.19
N ARG A 23 -28.24 13.02 -2.46
CA ARG A 23 -29.68 12.71 -2.32
C ARG A 23 -30.25 12.81 -0.90
N SER A 24 -29.39 12.95 0.11
CA SER A 24 -29.76 13.23 1.50
C SER A 24 -28.78 14.27 2.05
N CYS A 25 -29.24 15.46 2.27
CA CYS A 25 -28.45 16.51 2.89
C CYS A 25 -28.74 16.51 4.38
N GLU A 26 -27.93 15.82 5.18
CA GLU A 26 -27.83 15.99 6.64
C GLU A 26 -26.73 16.99 7.03
N ASP A 27 -25.99 17.51 6.05
CA ASP A 27 -25.00 18.54 6.26
C ASP A 27 -25.71 19.89 6.38
N VAL A 28 -26.15 20.17 7.60
CA VAL A 28 -26.62 21.51 7.96
C VAL A 28 -25.36 22.39 8.01
N ASP A 29 -25.22 23.30 7.04
CA ASP A 29 -24.29 24.41 7.18
C ASP A 29 -24.52 25.00 8.59
N GLU A 30 -23.50 24.96 9.46
CA GLU A 30 -23.56 25.47 10.85
C GLU A 30 -24.01 26.95 10.93
N ALA A 31 -24.11 27.63 9.80
CA ALA A 31 -24.53 29.02 9.67
C ALA A 31 -26.02 29.22 9.40
N ALA A 32 -26.80 28.18 9.07
CA ALA A 32 -28.22 28.33 8.79
C ALA A 32 -29.05 28.12 10.07
N LEU A 33 -29.39 29.20 10.72
CA LEU A 33 -30.34 29.22 11.86
C LEU A 33 -31.69 28.62 11.43
N SER A 34 -32.21 27.68 12.20
CA SER A 34 -33.56 27.17 11.99
C SER A 34 -34.62 28.27 12.18
N TYR A 35 -35.79 28.10 11.56
CA TYR A 35 -36.89 29.07 11.73
C TYR A 35 -37.22 29.35 13.23
N ALA A 36 -37.15 28.30 14.05
CA ALA A 36 -37.38 28.46 15.50
C ALA A 36 -36.34 29.34 16.15
N GLU A 37 -35.07 29.23 15.78
CA GLU A 37 -33.96 30.02 16.29
C GLU A 37 -34.03 31.47 15.84
N VAL A 38 -34.36 31.71 14.56
CA VAL A 38 -34.58 33.08 14.03
C VAL A 38 -35.74 33.75 14.77
N LYS A 39 -36.84 33.04 14.98
CA LYS A 39 -37.98 33.54 15.74
C LYS A 39 -37.65 33.81 17.19
N ALA A 40 -36.88 32.95 17.82
CA ALA A 40 -36.42 33.08 19.18
C ALA A 40 -35.49 34.31 19.38
N LEU A 41 -34.56 34.54 18.43
CA LEU A 41 -33.69 35.71 18.39
C LEU A 41 -34.51 37.01 18.21
N ALA A 42 -35.56 36.99 17.36
CA ALA A 42 -36.42 38.12 17.12
C ALA A 42 -37.25 38.50 18.33
N THR A 43 -37.54 37.59 19.26
CA THR A 43 -38.24 37.88 20.53
C THR A 43 -37.37 38.59 21.58
N GLY A 44 -36.04 38.71 21.35
CA GLY A 44 -35.11 39.41 22.22
C GLY A 44 -34.89 38.79 23.61
N ASN A 45 -35.31 37.53 23.82
CA ASN A 45 -35.17 36.86 25.10
C ASN A 45 -33.70 36.39 25.31
N PRO A 46 -32.98 36.92 26.32
CA PRO A 46 -31.58 36.57 26.58
C PRO A 46 -31.37 35.08 26.90
N ALA A 47 -32.34 34.43 27.54
CA ALA A 47 -32.26 32.98 27.84
C ALA A 47 -32.19 32.09 26.57
N VAL A 48 -32.77 32.58 25.48
CA VAL A 48 -32.71 31.84 24.22
C VAL A 48 -31.30 31.90 23.60
N LYS A 49 -30.63 33.04 23.67
CA LYS A 49 -29.25 33.18 23.24
C LYS A 49 -28.30 32.31 24.05
N GLU A 50 -28.48 32.29 25.36
CA GLU A 50 -27.68 31.44 26.26
C GLU A 50 -27.90 29.97 25.97
N LYS A 51 -29.15 29.55 25.78
CA LYS A 51 -29.45 28.15 25.38
C LYS A 51 -28.74 27.78 24.07
N MET A 52 -28.82 28.62 23.05
CA MET A 52 -28.17 28.36 21.76
C MET A 52 -26.64 28.24 21.91
N ALA A 53 -26.01 29.12 22.66
CA ALA A 53 -24.58 29.03 22.94
C ALA A 53 -24.21 27.72 23.65
N LEU A 54 -25.00 27.33 24.64
CA LEU A 54 -24.82 26.05 25.35
C LEU A 54 -25.07 24.82 24.42
N ASP A 55 -26.06 24.89 23.55
CA ASP A 55 -26.33 23.82 22.59
C ASP A 55 -25.14 23.62 21.61
N VAL A 56 -24.52 24.70 21.14
CA VAL A 56 -23.29 24.68 20.32
C VAL A 56 -22.12 24.09 21.13
N ASP A 57 -21.93 24.48 22.37
CA ASP A 57 -20.84 23.96 23.20
C ASP A 57 -21.06 22.46 23.51
N VAL A 58 -22.29 22.04 23.75
CA VAL A 58 -22.65 20.64 23.95
C VAL A 58 -22.37 19.83 22.66
N ALA A 59 -22.73 20.35 21.48
CA ALA A 59 -22.44 19.70 20.20
C ALA A 59 -20.92 19.55 19.98
N LYS A 60 -20.16 20.60 20.25
CA LYS A 60 -18.68 20.59 20.22
C LYS A 60 -18.08 19.52 21.14
N LEU A 61 -18.52 19.49 22.39
CA LEU A 61 -18.04 18.53 23.38
C LEU A 61 -18.40 17.09 23.00
N LYS A 62 -19.60 16.85 22.44
CA LYS A 62 -20.00 15.55 21.91
C LYS A 62 -19.08 15.10 20.76
N LEU A 63 -18.76 16.01 19.85
CA LEU A 63 -17.84 15.71 18.74
C LEU A 63 -16.43 15.38 19.25
N LEU A 64 -15.91 16.20 20.18
CA LEU A 64 -14.60 15.95 20.80
C LEU A 64 -14.57 14.61 21.54
N LYS A 65 -15.63 14.28 22.29
CA LYS A 65 -15.77 12.96 22.95
C LYS A 65 -15.77 11.83 21.94
N ALA A 66 -16.55 11.93 20.87
CA ALA A 66 -16.62 10.91 19.82
C ALA A 66 -15.25 10.72 19.16
N ASN A 67 -14.55 11.81 18.82
CA ASN A 67 -13.22 11.74 18.24
C ASN A 67 -12.20 11.10 19.19
N HIS A 68 -12.26 11.44 20.47
CA HIS A 68 -11.38 10.84 21.48
C HIS A 68 -11.64 9.33 21.61
N MET A 69 -12.90 8.91 21.71
CA MET A 69 -13.26 7.49 21.78
C MET A 69 -12.82 6.73 20.51
N ASN A 70 -13.03 7.31 19.32
CA ASN A 70 -12.59 6.70 18.05
C ASN A 70 -11.06 6.54 18.02
N ASN A 71 -10.32 7.54 18.48
CA ASN A 71 -8.87 7.45 18.60
C ASN A 71 -8.44 6.38 19.60
N GLN A 72 -9.11 6.28 20.73
CA GLN A 72 -8.85 5.25 21.74
C GLN A 72 -9.08 3.85 21.15
N TYR A 73 -10.23 3.59 20.53
CA TYR A 73 -10.51 2.29 19.88
C TYR A 73 -9.49 1.94 18.79
N ARG A 74 -9.06 2.94 18.00
CA ARG A 74 -8.03 2.71 17.01
C ARG A 74 -6.71 2.28 17.64
N LEU A 75 -6.27 2.96 18.70
CA LEU A 75 -5.06 2.61 19.42
C LEU A 75 -5.15 1.22 20.08
N GLU A 76 -6.30 0.89 20.66
CA GLU A 76 -6.55 -0.44 21.23
C GLU A 76 -6.47 -1.55 20.15
N ASP A 77 -7.03 -1.30 18.96
CA ASP A 77 -6.95 -2.25 17.84
C ASP A 77 -5.53 -2.35 17.27
N ASP A 78 -4.80 -1.24 17.17
CA ASP A 78 -3.40 -1.21 16.77
C ASP A 78 -2.53 -2.04 17.72
N ILE A 79 -2.69 -1.87 19.03
CA ILE A 79 -1.95 -2.63 20.05
C ILE A 79 -2.33 -4.11 20.06
N ALA A 80 -3.64 -4.40 19.98
CA ALA A 80 -4.12 -5.77 20.14
C ALA A 80 -3.96 -6.63 18.88
N ARG A 81 -3.98 -6.04 17.70
CA ARG A 81 -4.01 -6.75 16.42
C ARG A 81 -2.96 -6.32 15.43
N ASN A 82 -2.90 -5.02 15.11
CA ASN A 82 -2.09 -4.55 13.99
C ASN A 82 -0.60 -4.69 14.25
N PHE A 83 -0.09 -4.23 15.38
CA PHE A 83 1.33 -4.36 15.72
C PHE A 83 1.77 -5.82 15.89
N PRO A 84 1.07 -6.70 16.61
CA PRO A 84 1.44 -8.11 16.68
C PRO A 84 1.49 -8.79 15.31
N GLN A 85 0.54 -8.51 14.43
CA GLN A 85 0.54 -9.06 13.07
C GLN A 85 1.71 -8.53 12.22
N GLN A 86 2.02 -7.24 12.34
CA GLN A 86 3.17 -6.65 11.64
C GLN A 86 4.49 -7.24 12.15
N ILE A 87 4.65 -7.39 13.47
CA ILE A 87 5.83 -8.00 14.08
C ILE A 87 6.00 -9.43 13.59
N ALA A 88 4.94 -10.25 13.62
CA ALA A 88 4.99 -11.63 13.14
C ALA A 88 5.40 -11.71 11.67
N LYS A 89 4.79 -10.89 10.81
CA LYS A 89 5.10 -10.83 9.37
C LYS A 89 6.53 -10.35 9.10
N LEU A 90 7.01 -9.34 9.82
CA LEU A 90 8.39 -8.86 9.69
C LEU A 90 9.39 -9.91 10.15
N THR A 91 9.11 -10.62 11.25
CA THR A 91 9.95 -11.72 11.74
C THR A 91 10.06 -12.84 10.70
N GLU A 92 8.93 -13.27 10.12
CA GLU A 92 8.92 -14.27 9.04
C GLU A 92 9.73 -13.79 7.82
N THR A 93 9.59 -12.51 7.46
CA THR A 93 10.34 -11.91 6.35
C THR A 93 11.84 -11.87 6.61
N ILE A 94 12.25 -11.54 7.84
CA ILE A 94 13.65 -11.54 8.29
C ILE A 94 14.24 -12.95 8.22
N ASP A 95 13.51 -13.94 8.71
CA ASP A 95 13.96 -15.34 8.68
C ASP A 95 14.10 -15.83 7.23
N SER A 96 13.16 -15.49 6.36
CA SER A 96 13.23 -15.80 4.93
C SER A 96 14.44 -15.14 4.26
N TYR A 97 14.74 -13.88 4.55
CA TYR A 97 15.92 -13.22 3.98
C TYR A 97 17.24 -13.82 4.53
N LYS A 98 17.30 -14.20 5.79
CA LYS A 98 18.47 -14.89 6.35
C LYS A 98 18.72 -16.23 5.65
N ALA A 99 17.67 -17.00 5.41
CA ALA A 99 17.76 -18.25 4.66
C ALA A 99 18.20 -18.02 3.21
N ASP A 100 17.64 -17.02 2.53
CA ASP A 100 17.98 -16.67 1.15
C ASP A 100 19.43 -16.18 1.02
N ILE A 101 19.94 -15.42 1.98
CA ILE A 101 21.34 -14.99 2.02
C ILE A 101 22.28 -16.20 2.18
N ALA A 102 21.96 -17.11 3.09
CA ALA A 102 22.77 -18.34 3.27
C ALA A 102 22.76 -19.20 2.00
N HIS A 103 21.58 -19.40 1.42
CA HIS A 103 21.41 -20.13 0.17
C HIS A 103 22.18 -19.48 -1.00
N TYR A 104 22.11 -18.15 -1.12
CA TYR A 104 22.85 -17.41 -2.14
C TYR A 104 24.37 -17.58 -1.96
N GLN A 105 24.89 -17.52 -0.75
CA GLN A 105 26.31 -17.70 -0.48
C GLN A 105 26.81 -19.09 -0.88
N GLU A 106 26.01 -20.13 -0.71
CA GLU A 106 26.33 -21.51 -1.10
C GLU A 106 26.34 -21.68 -2.63
N HIS A 107 25.48 -20.97 -3.35
CA HIS A 107 25.29 -21.14 -4.79
C HIS A 107 25.85 -19.98 -5.63
N LYS A 108 26.46 -18.99 -4.99
CA LYS A 108 27.02 -17.83 -5.68
C LYS A 108 28.11 -18.21 -6.66
N ILE A 109 27.95 -17.82 -7.91
CA ILE A 109 28.96 -17.94 -8.94
C ILE A 109 29.99 -16.83 -8.76
N THR A 110 31.18 -17.18 -8.25
CA THR A 110 32.28 -16.22 -8.02
C THR A 110 33.13 -16.04 -9.24
N ASP A 111 33.27 -17.09 -10.06
CA ASP A 111 34.07 -17.08 -11.28
C ASP A 111 33.16 -16.83 -12.49
N PRO A 112 33.40 -15.71 -13.26
CA PRO A 112 32.62 -15.44 -14.44
C PRO A 112 32.63 -16.53 -15.51
N GLU A 113 33.68 -17.37 -15.54
CA GLU A 113 33.79 -18.51 -16.47
C GLU A 113 32.87 -19.67 -16.09
N GLN A 114 32.42 -19.72 -14.84
CA GLN A 114 31.50 -20.75 -14.32
C GLN A 114 30.03 -20.32 -14.37
N PHE A 115 29.73 -19.26 -15.13
CA PHE A 115 28.35 -18.81 -15.26
C PHE A 115 27.47 -19.95 -15.78
N SER A 116 26.38 -20.18 -15.07
CA SER A 116 25.39 -21.22 -15.41
C SER A 116 24.01 -20.72 -15.04
N MET A 117 23.08 -20.74 -15.99
CA MET A 117 21.69 -20.36 -15.81
C MET A 117 20.80 -21.31 -16.58
N GLU A 118 19.85 -21.91 -15.92
CA GLU A 118 18.85 -22.76 -16.56
C GLU A 118 17.62 -21.94 -17.00
N ILE A 119 17.24 -22.04 -18.27
CA ILE A 119 16.05 -21.41 -18.83
C ILE A 119 15.34 -22.41 -19.72
N SER A 120 14.06 -22.71 -19.43
CA SER A 120 13.23 -23.64 -20.18
C SER A 120 13.88 -25.04 -20.38
N GLY A 121 14.55 -25.53 -19.33
CA GLY A 121 15.23 -26.84 -19.33
C GLY A 121 16.56 -26.87 -20.10
N LYS A 122 17.08 -25.71 -20.54
CA LYS A 122 18.40 -25.58 -21.15
C LYS A 122 19.34 -24.80 -20.25
N VAL A 123 20.56 -25.28 -20.12
CA VAL A 123 21.60 -24.60 -19.37
C VAL A 123 22.43 -23.72 -20.30
N PHE A 124 22.56 -22.47 -19.95
CA PHE A 124 23.37 -21.47 -20.66
C PHE A 124 24.60 -21.13 -19.83
N THR A 125 25.74 -21.13 -20.48
CA THR A 125 27.04 -20.82 -19.85
C THR A 125 27.53 -19.40 -20.18
N GLU A 126 26.86 -18.71 -21.10
CA GLU A 126 27.16 -17.33 -21.46
C GLU A 126 26.02 -16.39 -21.06
N LYS A 127 26.38 -15.29 -20.36
CA LYS A 127 25.41 -14.28 -19.91
C LYS A 127 24.58 -13.69 -21.06
N LYS A 128 25.20 -13.48 -22.22
CA LYS A 128 24.55 -12.91 -23.40
C LYS A 128 23.49 -13.87 -23.97
N GLU A 129 23.82 -15.14 -24.05
CA GLU A 129 22.90 -16.18 -24.54
C GLU A 129 21.74 -16.41 -23.58
N ALA A 130 22.04 -16.48 -22.26
CA ALA A 130 21.04 -16.58 -21.22
C ALA A 130 20.07 -15.40 -21.25
N GLY A 131 20.58 -14.19 -21.37
CA GLY A 131 19.74 -12.98 -21.50
C GLY A 131 18.88 -12.96 -22.75
N ALA A 132 19.42 -13.44 -23.88
CA ALA A 132 18.67 -13.58 -25.12
C ALA A 132 17.58 -14.63 -25.01
N ALA A 133 17.86 -15.78 -24.38
CA ALA A 133 16.88 -16.84 -24.10
C ALA A 133 15.76 -16.32 -23.18
N LEU A 134 16.10 -15.55 -22.15
CA LEU A 134 15.13 -14.93 -21.27
C LEU A 134 14.16 -14.00 -22.03
N LEU A 135 14.69 -13.17 -22.93
CA LEU A 135 13.87 -12.30 -23.78
C LEU A 135 13.04 -13.07 -24.81
N ALA A 136 13.55 -14.22 -25.32
CA ALA A 136 12.77 -15.08 -26.20
C ALA A 136 11.56 -15.67 -25.47
N VAL A 137 11.74 -16.16 -24.24
CA VAL A 137 10.64 -16.64 -23.39
C VAL A 137 9.59 -15.53 -23.16
N CYS A 138 10.02 -14.30 -22.90
CA CYS A 138 9.11 -13.16 -22.77
C CYS A 138 8.27 -12.93 -24.03
N LYS A 139 8.88 -13.03 -25.22
CA LYS A 139 8.18 -12.84 -26.51
C LYS A 139 7.21 -13.97 -26.84
N ASP A 140 7.52 -15.18 -26.40
CA ASP A 140 6.70 -16.38 -26.66
C ASP A 140 5.51 -16.49 -25.70
N MET A 141 5.49 -15.72 -24.61
CA MET A 141 4.35 -15.68 -23.69
C MET A 141 3.10 -15.11 -24.35
N LYS A 142 2.10 -16.01 -24.54
CA LYS A 142 0.81 -15.65 -25.17
C LYS A 142 -0.30 -15.32 -24.18
N ALA A 143 -0.15 -15.76 -22.96
CA ALA A 143 -1.16 -15.58 -21.91
C ALA A 143 -0.83 -14.36 -21.07
N VAL A 144 -1.74 -13.39 -21.05
CA VAL A 144 -1.66 -12.21 -20.20
C VAL A 144 -1.92 -12.63 -18.75
N ASP A 145 -1.15 -12.08 -17.81
CA ASP A 145 -1.24 -12.34 -16.37
C ASP A 145 -0.98 -13.81 -15.94
N ALA A 146 -0.60 -14.69 -16.87
CA ALA A 146 -0.14 -16.03 -16.51
C ALA A 146 1.32 -15.98 -16.05
N ALA A 147 1.60 -16.63 -14.92
CA ALA A 147 2.96 -16.81 -14.45
C ALA A 147 3.51 -18.15 -14.91
N MET A 148 4.73 -18.18 -15.45
CA MET A 148 5.39 -19.35 -15.98
C MET A 148 6.74 -19.57 -15.31
N ASP A 149 6.97 -20.78 -14.78
CA ASP A 149 8.26 -21.17 -14.26
C ASP A 149 9.22 -21.40 -15.43
N ILE A 150 10.41 -20.80 -15.36
CA ILE A 150 11.35 -20.76 -16.49
C ILE A 150 12.66 -21.48 -16.22
N GLY A 151 13.01 -21.74 -14.97
CA GLY A 151 14.24 -22.43 -14.61
C GLY A 151 14.84 -21.96 -13.29
N ASN A 152 16.15 -22.12 -13.18
CA ASN A 152 16.88 -21.81 -11.95
C ASN A 152 18.14 -20.99 -12.23
N TYR A 153 18.48 -20.09 -11.32
CA TYR A 153 19.72 -19.34 -11.34
C TYR A 153 20.29 -19.19 -9.93
N GLN A 154 21.51 -19.65 -9.74
CA GLN A 154 22.20 -19.63 -8.44
C GLN A 154 21.35 -20.23 -7.29
N GLY A 155 20.67 -21.34 -7.55
CA GLY A 155 19.79 -22.01 -6.60
C GLY A 155 18.38 -21.42 -6.47
N PHE A 156 18.10 -20.26 -7.03
CA PHE A 156 16.78 -19.63 -6.96
C PHE A 156 15.91 -20.03 -8.17
N ASN A 157 14.67 -20.38 -7.90
CA ASN A 157 13.68 -20.61 -8.93
C ASN A 157 13.23 -19.30 -9.57
N MET A 158 13.15 -19.31 -10.90
CA MET A 158 12.76 -18.14 -11.67
C MET A 158 11.38 -18.34 -12.29
N ARG A 159 10.54 -17.33 -12.15
CA ARG A 159 9.19 -17.29 -12.69
C ARG A 159 8.94 -15.97 -13.40
N ILE A 160 8.46 -16.01 -14.64
CA ILE A 160 8.10 -14.82 -15.42
C ILE A 160 6.58 -14.64 -15.40
N GLN A 161 6.16 -13.39 -15.33
CA GLN A 161 4.78 -12.95 -15.47
C GLN A 161 4.75 -11.66 -16.30
N PHE A 162 3.78 -11.53 -17.21
CA PHE A 162 3.50 -10.27 -17.87
C PHE A 162 2.49 -9.49 -17.03
N ASP A 163 2.84 -8.30 -16.61
CA ASP A 163 1.93 -7.40 -15.91
C ASP A 163 1.21 -6.52 -16.94
N SER A 164 -0.09 -6.73 -17.08
CA SER A 164 -0.95 -5.99 -18.01
C SER A 164 -1.11 -4.51 -17.65
N TRP A 165 -0.91 -4.15 -16.39
CA TRP A 165 -1.01 -2.77 -15.92
C TRP A 165 0.22 -1.94 -16.31
N SER A 166 1.42 -2.41 -15.96
CA SER A 166 2.68 -1.75 -16.32
C SER A 166 3.12 -2.04 -17.75
N LYS A 167 2.53 -3.06 -18.40
CA LYS A 167 2.94 -3.60 -19.73
C LYS A 167 4.39 -4.07 -19.75
N GLU A 168 4.88 -4.56 -18.66
CA GLU A 168 6.24 -5.03 -18.47
C GLU A 168 6.27 -6.50 -18.06
N PHE A 169 7.39 -7.16 -18.38
CA PHE A 169 7.66 -8.49 -17.85
C PHE A 169 8.32 -8.38 -16.49
N ILE A 170 7.77 -9.10 -15.52
CA ILE A 170 8.29 -9.20 -14.18
C ILE A 170 8.84 -10.59 -13.98
N LEU A 171 10.12 -10.67 -13.61
CA LEU A 171 10.75 -11.90 -13.15
C LEU A 171 10.68 -11.97 -11.64
N SER A 172 10.08 -13.01 -11.13
CA SER A 172 10.11 -13.38 -9.71
C SER A 172 11.22 -14.38 -9.48
N VAL A 173 12.09 -14.09 -8.54
CA VAL A 173 13.15 -14.96 -8.06
C VAL A 173 12.75 -15.47 -6.69
N LYS A 174 12.65 -16.77 -6.51
CA LYS A 174 12.07 -17.41 -5.32
C LYS A 174 12.98 -18.48 -4.77
N HIS A 175 13.22 -18.43 -3.47
CA HIS A 175 13.62 -19.54 -2.60
C HIS A 175 12.69 -19.54 -1.38
N GLU A 176 13.05 -18.99 -0.24
CA GLU A 176 12.11 -18.76 0.87
C GLU A 176 11.31 -17.48 0.67
N SER A 177 11.96 -16.38 0.32
CA SER A 177 11.28 -15.15 -0.08
C SER A 177 11.02 -15.09 -1.58
N VAL A 178 10.13 -14.17 -1.97
CA VAL A 178 9.86 -13.86 -3.39
C VAL A 178 10.30 -12.43 -3.65
N SER A 179 11.34 -12.29 -4.46
CA SER A 179 11.80 -10.99 -4.93
C SER A 179 11.50 -10.81 -6.41
N LYS A 180 11.15 -9.58 -6.81
CA LYS A 180 10.73 -9.26 -8.17
C LYS A 180 11.69 -8.28 -8.82
N VAL A 181 11.94 -8.48 -10.11
CA VAL A 181 12.74 -7.59 -10.96
C VAL A 181 12.01 -7.35 -12.28
N HIS A 182 11.99 -6.10 -12.73
CA HIS A 182 11.43 -5.73 -14.02
C HIS A 182 12.44 -6.01 -15.12
N LEU A 183 12.00 -6.73 -16.16
CA LEU A 183 12.83 -7.06 -17.31
C LEU A 183 12.71 -5.95 -18.36
N GLY A 184 13.85 -5.50 -18.86
CA GLY A 184 13.93 -4.55 -19.96
C GLY A 184 14.25 -5.22 -21.31
N ALA A 185 14.46 -4.40 -22.32
CA ALA A 185 14.81 -4.86 -23.67
C ALA A 185 16.28 -5.33 -23.81
N ASP A 186 17.14 -4.99 -22.86
CA ASP A 186 18.57 -5.35 -22.89
C ASP A 186 18.80 -6.70 -22.21
N ALA A 187 19.31 -7.66 -23.00
CA ALA A 187 19.60 -9.02 -22.56
C ALA A 187 20.62 -9.08 -21.41
N LEU A 188 21.74 -8.37 -21.54
CA LEU A 188 22.77 -8.34 -20.49
C LEU A 188 22.35 -7.51 -19.28
N GLY A 189 21.64 -6.42 -19.50
CA GLY A 189 21.09 -5.61 -18.43
C GLY A 189 20.12 -6.38 -17.56
N ASN A 190 19.34 -7.32 -18.10
CA ASN A 190 18.45 -8.17 -17.33
C ASN A 190 19.24 -9.12 -16.40
N ILE A 191 20.31 -9.73 -16.87
CA ILE A 191 21.16 -10.59 -16.03
C ILE A 191 21.81 -9.76 -14.91
N THR A 192 22.28 -8.55 -15.24
CA THR A 192 22.83 -7.63 -14.22
C THR A 192 21.78 -7.25 -13.16
N ARG A 193 20.54 -6.98 -13.56
CA ARG A 193 19.44 -6.68 -12.64
C ARG A 193 19.13 -7.85 -11.71
N ILE A 194 19.17 -9.09 -12.22
CA ILE A 194 18.96 -10.29 -11.41
C ILE A 194 20.10 -10.43 -10.39
N ASN A 195 21.36 -10.23 -10.81
CA ASN A 195 22.49 -10.29 -9.90
C ASN A 195 22.40 -9.21 -8.81
N ASN A 196 22.12 -7.97 -9.18
CA ASN A 196 21.93 -6.86 -8.22
C ASN A 196 20.79 -7.17 -7.24
N LEU A 197 19.71 -7.82 -7.70
CA LEU A 197 18.62 -8.24 -6.82
C LEU A 197 19.11 -9.24 -5.77
N LEU A 198 19.87 -10.28 -6.16
CA LEU A 198 20.41 -11.28 -5.25
C LEU A 198 21.44 -10.67 -4.29
N GLU A 199 22.27 -9.74 -4.77
CA GLU A 199 23.24 -9.03 -3.97
C GLU A 199 22.61 -8.02 -2.99
N SER A 200 21.36 -7.59 -3.24
CA SER A 200 20.64 -6.65 -2.37
C SER A 200 19.97 -7.30 -1.15
N TYR A 201 19.97 -8.63 -1.01
CA TYR A 201 19.33 -9.29 0.13
C TYR A 201 19.84 -8.83 1.51
N PRO A 202 21.14 -8.60 1.74
CA PRO A 202 21.61 -8.05 3.01
C PRO A 202 21.06 -6.66 3.34
N GLU A 203 20.90 -5.80 2.33
CA GLU A 203 20.28 -4.47 2.51
C GLU A 203 18.80 -4.59 2.87
N LYS A 204 18.06 -5.48 2.18
CA LYS A 204 16.65 -5.75 2.47
C LYS A 204 16.46 -6.34 3.87
N LEU A 205 17.39 -7.19 4.30
CA LEU A 205 17.40 -7.73 5.67
C LEU A 205 17.54 -6.58 6.68
N ALA A 206 18.54 -5.71 6.49
CA ALA A 206 18.76 -4.58 7.39
C ALA A 206 17.54 -3.63 7.44
N GLU A 207 16.91 -3.35 6.30
CA GLU A 207 15.67 -2.57 6.25
C GLU A 207 14.52 -3.24 7.00
N ALA A 208 14.38 -4.56 6.88
CA ALA A 208 13.33 -5.30 7.58
C ALA A 208 13.56 -5.32 9.09
N GLU A 209 14.82 -5.49 9.54
CA GLU A 209 15.20 -5.44 10.95
C GLU A 209 14.95 -4.04 11.54
N GLN A 210 15.30 -2.98 10.83
CA GLN A 210 15.03 -1.60 11.26
C GLN A 210 13.51 -1.32 11.37
N ARG A 211 12.72 -1.82 10.42
CA ARG A 211 11.25 -1.70 10.49
C ARG A 211 10.68 -2.45 11.68
N LEU A 212 11.20 -3.63 11.98
CA LEU A 212 10.78 -4.41 13.15
C LEU A 212 11.05 -3.64 14.44
N GLU A 213 12.25 -3.08 14.60
CA GLU A 213 12.62 -2.24 15.74
C GLU A 213 11.65 -1.05 15.88
N THR A 214 11.39 -0.32 14.78
CA THR A 214 10.44 0.82 14.80
C THR A 214 9.03 0.42 15.24
N VAL A 215 8.53 -0.73 14.77
CA VAL A 215 7.19 -1.21 15.17
C VAL A 215 7.17 -1.64 16.64
N GLN A 216 8.25 -2.25 17.13
CA GLN A 216 8.39 -2.61 18.54
C GLN A 216 8.46 -1.39 19.46
N GLU A 217 9.18 -0.35 19.05
CA GLU A 217 9.22 0.94 19.77
C GLU A 217 7.86 1.63 19.84
N GLN A 218 7.05 1.52 18.79
CA GLN A 218 5.68 2.08 18.78
C GLN A 218 4.72 1.33 19.68
N LEU A 219 5.03 0.08 20.02
CA LEU A 219 4.22 -0.75 20.91
C LEU A 219 4.54 -0.50 22.40
N THR A 220 5.73 0.01 22.73
CA THR A 220 6.16 0.32 24.09
C THR A 220 5.77 1.71 24.53
#